data_de95492a7b7201f89a7c13949c794a6c
#
_entry.id   de95492a7b7201f89a7c13949c794a6c
#
_cell.length_a   1.000
_cell.length_b   1.000
_cell.length_c   1.000
_cell.angle_alpha   90.00
_cell.angle_beta   90.00
_cell.angle_gamma   90.00
#
_symmetry.space_group_name_H-M   'P 1'
#
loop_
_entity.id
_entity.type
_entity.pdbx_description
1 polymer ?
#
loop_
_entity_poly.entity_id
_entity_poly.type
_entity_poly.pdbx_seq_one_letter_code
_entity_poly.pdbx_strand_id
1 'polypeptide(L)'
;FSCMGSYVVLYGYGRGVADMGLFFVVYALCLVVTRPALGGLADRVGTPRVLAFGTVCFAVSYVALFYAQDLPGFLLAAVIGSAGFGCCAPLLQSMGLASVDIDRRGAASNTMFTGLDLGMLVGPVAGGAVAEALAPAAGGITGGYGLMWLVMIVPALGTLAIALGWSLRGRAQRR
;
A
#
# COMPACT_ATOMS: atom_id res chain seq x y z
N PHE A 1 0.31 -2.57 2.74
CA PHE A 1 1.77 -2.74 2.51
C PHE A 1 2.34 -3.88 3.36
N SER A 2 2.08 -3.94 4.68
CA SER A 2 2.67 -4.95 5.58
C SER A 2 2.42 -6.39 5.13
N CYS A 3 1.22 -6.74 4.65
CA CYS A 3 0.94 -8.06 4.07
C CYS A 3 1.84 -8.38 2.87
N MET A 4 2.13 -7.38 2.00
CA MET A 4 3.04 -7.57 0.88
C MET A 4 4.44 -7.93 1.37
N GLY A 5 4.98 -7.21 2.36
CA GLY A 5 6.27 -7.52 2.98
C GLY A 5 6.35 -8.91 3.61
N SER A 6 5.24 -9.38 4.20
CA SER A 6 5.22 -10.65 4.93
C SER A 6 4.95 -11.87 4.05
N TYR A 7 4.11 -11.75 3.03
CA TYR A 7 3.58 -12.92 2.31
C TYR A 7 4.01 -13.05 0.86
N VAL A 8 4.58 -12.00 0.24
CA VAL A 8 4.95 -12.06 -1.18
C VAL A 8 5.99 -13.12 -1.47
N VAL A 9 6.96 -13.32 -0.57
CA VAL A 9 8.01 -14.33 -0.71
C VAL A 9 7.42 -15.73 -0.59
N LEU A 10 6.59 -15.98 0.43
CA LEU A 10 5.92 -17.27 0.63
C LEU A 10 5.01 -17.61 -0.56
N TYR A 11 4.30 -16.62 -1.07
CA TYR A 11 3.45 -16.76 -2.25
C TYR A 11 4.25 -17.09 -3.50
N GLY A 12 5.38 -16.39 -3.73
CA GLY A 12 6.26 -16.65 -4.88
C GLY A 12 6.90 -18.05 -4.82
N TYR A 13 7.39 -18.47 -3.65
CA TYR A 13 7.90 -19.83 -3.49
C TYR A 13 6.81 -20.89 -3.69
N GLY A 14 5.60 -20.64 -3.22
CA GLY A 14 4.45 -21.53 -3.48
C GLY A 14 4.06 -21.61 -4.97
N ARG A 15 4.48 -20.63 -5.78
CA ARG A 15 4.35 -20.62 -7.25
C ARG A 15 5.59 -21.18 -7.97
N GLY A 16 6.63 -21.62 -7.24
CA GLY A 16 7.86 -22.15 -7.81
C GLY A 16 8.88 -21.09 -8.26
N VAL A 17 8.71 -19.82 -7.84
CA VAL A 17 9.65 -18.74 -8.16
C VAL A 17 10.73 -18.67 -7.09
N ALA A 18 12.02 -18.91 -7.47
CA ALA A 18 13.12 -19.02 -6.53
C ALA A 18 13.68 -17.67 -6.04
N ASP A 19 13.81 -16.69 -6.92
CA ASP A 19 14.57 -15.46 -6.63
C ASP A 19 13.68 -14.30 -6.13
N MET A 20 12.79 -14.59 -5.19
CA MET A 20 11.84 -13.60 -4.65
C MET A 20 12.50 -12.42 -3.91
N GLY A 21 13.77 -12.53 -3.55
CA GLY A 21 14.55 -11.40 -3.02
C GLY A 21 14.65 -10.22 -3.99
N LEU A 22 14.65 -10.48 -5.30
CA LEU A 22 14.67 -9.45 -6.34
C LEU A 22 13.43 -8.55 -6.31
N PHE A 23 12.29 -9.06 -5.85
CA PHE A 23 11.08 -8.26 -5.63
C PHE A 23 11.37 -7.04 -4.77
N PHE A 24 12.03 -7.25 -3.61
CA PHE A 24 12.33 -6.15 -2.69
C PHE A 24 13.41 -5.20 -3.22
N VAL A 25 14.38 -5.73 -3.97
CA VAL A 25 15.41 -4.89 -4.61
C VAL A 25 14.76 -3.95 -5.62
N VAL A 26 13.95 -4.48 -6.54
CA VAL A 26 13.23 -3.67 -7.53
C VAL A 26 12.25 -2.71 -6.87
N TYR A 27 11.50 -3.18 -5.86
CA TYR A 27 10.59 -2.35 -5.09
C TYR A 27 11.31 -1.16 -4.45
N ALA A 28 12.46 -1.39 -3.79
CA ALA A 28 13.24 -0.36 -3.13
C ALA A 28 13.84 0.64 -4.12
N LEU A 29 14.42 0.16 -5.23
CA LEU A 29 14.97 1.02 -6.27
C LEU A 29 13.90 1.93 -6.89
N CYS A 30 12.74 1.36 -7.22
CA CYS A 30 11.61 2.14 -7.73
C CYS A 30 11.10 3.13 -6.69
N LEU A 31 11.10 2.78 -5.40
CA LEU A 31 10.68 3.67 -4.33
C LEU A 31 11.59 4.90 -4.21
N VAL A 32 12.91 4.73 -4.37
CA VAL A 32 13.88 5.84 -4.37
C VAL A 32 13.59 6.84 -5.49
N VAL A 33 13.17 6.36 -6.66
CA VAL A 33 12.82 7.21 -7.81
C VAL A 33 11.43 7.84 -7.68
N THR A 34 10.46 7.06 -7.21
CA THR A 34 9.05 7.50 -7.19
C THR A 34 8.78 8.54 -6.10
N ARG A 35 9.45 8.48 -4.94
CA ARG A 35 9.23 9.44 -3.84
C ARG A 35 9.48 10.90 -4.25
N PRO A 36 10.65 11.28 -4.80
CA PRO A 36 10.87 12.66 -5.21
C PRO A 36 10.00 13.07 -6.41
N ALA A 37 9.80 12.18 -7.37
CA ALA A 37 9.00 12.47 -8.56
C ALA A 37 7.55 12.78 -8.22
N LEU A 38 6.94 11.99 -7.34
CA LEU A 38 5.53 12.10 -6.99
C LEU A 38 5.28 13.13 -5.87
N GLY A 39 6.27 13.42 -5.03
CA GLY A 39 6.22 14.55 -4.09
C GLY A 39 6.08 15.89 -4.83
N GLY A 40 6.93 16.15 -5.83
CA GLY A 40 6.84 17.34 -6.66
C GLY A 40 5.55 17.40 -7.51
N LEU A 41 4.97 16.27 -7.86
CA LEU A 41 3.67 16.21 -8.55
C LEU A 41 2.52 16.62 -7.62
N ALA A 42 2.58 16.26 -6.34
CA ALA A 42 1.54 16.64 -5.37
C ALA A 42 1.44 18.15 -5.18
N ASP A 43 2.56 18.86 -5.25
CA ASP A 43 2.59 20.33 -5.18
C ASP A 43 1.91 21.00 -6.39
N ARG A 44 1.97 20.34 -7.56
CA ARG A 44 1.41 20.88 -8.82
C ARG A 44 -0.06 20.54 -9.03
N VAL A 45 -0.44 19.28 -8.84
CA VAL A 45 -1.80 18.79 -9.16
C VAL A 45 -2.70 18.66 -7.94
N GLY A 46 -2.15 18.80 -6.75
CA GLY A 46 -2.84 18.73 -5.47
C GLY A 46 -2.83 17.33 -4.85
N THR A 47 -2.60 17.30 -3.54
CA THR A 47 -2.47 16.09 -2.71
C THR A 47 -3.58 15.04 -2.92
N PRO A 48 -4.89 15.38 -2.99
CA PRO A 48 -5.93 14.36 -3.12
C PRO A 48 -5.87 13.56 -4.42
N ARG A 49 -5.43 14.21 -5.53
CA ARG A 49 -5.31 13.54 -6.83
C ARG A 49 -4.16 12.55 -6.84
N VAL A 50 -3.02 12.94 -6.26
CA VAL A 50 -1.85 12.06 -6.18
C VAL A 50 -2.09 10.91 -5.20
N LEU A 51 -2.82 11.16 -4.10
CA LEU A 51 -3.23 10.11 -3.18
C LEU A 51 -4.19 9.10 -3.86
N ALA A 52 -5.15 9.58 -4.65
CA ALA A 52 -6.03 8.71 -5.44
C ALA A 52 -5.22 7.86 -6.44
N PHE A 53 -4.30 8.47 -7.16
CA PHE A 53 -3.40 7.75 -8.07
C PHE A 53 -2.59 6.66 -7.34
N GLY A 54 -1.95 7.01 -6.20
CA GLY A 54 -1.19 6.05 -5.39
C GLY A 54 -2.03 4.88 -4.90
N THR A 55 -3.28 5.14 -4.47
CA THR A 55 -4.20 4.08 -4.03
C THR A 55 -4.62 3.16 -5.18
N VAL A 56 -4.85 3.72 -6.37
CA VAL A 56 -5.12 2.92 -7.58
C VAL A 56 -3.91 2.07 -7.93
N CYS A 57 -2.68 2.61 -7.86
CA CYS A 57 -1.46 1.82 -8.06
C CYS A 57 -1.37 0.66 -7.06
N PHE A 58 -1.72 0.86 -5.79
CA PHE A 58 -1.79 -0.24 -4.82
C PHE A 58 -2.80 -1.31 -5.21
N ALA A 59 -4.01 -0.92 -5.57
CA ALA A 59 -5.04 -1.87 -5.99
C ALA A 59 -4.59 -2.68 -7.22
N VAL A 60 -4.03 -2.00 -8.22
CA VAL A 60 -3.50 -2.65 -9.44
C VAL A 60 -2.32 -3.58 -9.10
N SER A 61 -1.45 -3.20 -8.17
CA SER A 61 -0.35 -4.05 -7.69
C SER A 61 -0.86 -5.34 -7.04
N TYR A 62 -1.91 -5.29 -6.23
CA TYR A 62 -2.52 -6.48 -5.65
C TYR A 62 -3.16 -7.38 -6.71
N VAL A 63 -3.82 -6.81 -7.70
CA VAL A 63 -4.32 -7.57 -8.86
C VAL A 63 -3.17 -8.20 -9.64
N ALA A 64 -2.09 -7.46 -9.88
CA ALA A 64 -0.90 -7.99 -10.54
C ALA A 64 -0.26 -9.14 -9.76
N LEU A 65 -0.18 -9.04 -8.42
CA LEU A 65 0.28 -10.14 -7.56
C LEU A 65 -0.61 -11.38 -7.67
N PHE A 66 -1.92 -11.21 -7.71
CA PHE A 66 -2.84 -12.34 -7.87
C PHE A 66 -2.57 -13.13 -9.16
N TYR A 67 -2.33 -12.45 -10.27
CA TYR A 67 -2.06 -13.08 -11.58
C TYR A 67 -0.59 -13.47 -11.78
N ALA A 68 0.35 -13.02 -10.93
CA ALA A 68 1.76 -13.33 -11.06
C ALA A 68 2.02 -14.83 -10.92
N GLN A 69 2.64 -15.43 -11.92
CA GLN A 69 3.03 -16.84 -11.94
C GLN A 69 4.55 -17.03 -12.10
N ASP A 70 5.25 -15.99 -12.49
CA ASP A 70 6.67 -15.95 -12.78
C ASP A 70 7.33 -14.72 -12.15
N LEU A 71 8.66 -14.71 -12.11
CA LEU A 71 9.43 -13.59 -11.56
C LEU A 71 9.11 -12.25 -12.24
N PRO A 72 9.03 -12.13 -13.57
CA PRO A 72 8.65 -10.87 -14.23
C PRO A 72 7.29 -10.32 -13.77
N GLY A 73 6.29 -11.17 -13.57
CA GLY A 73 4.99 -10.78 -13.04
C GLY A 73 5.08 -10.19 -11.63
N PHE A 74 5.86 -10.81 -10.75
CA PHE A 74 6.13 -10.27 -9.41
C PHE A 74 6.89 -8.95 -9.46
N LEU A 75 7.89 -8.82 -10.34
CA LEU A 75 8.65 -7.58 -10.49
C LEU A 75 7.78 -6.44 -11.02
N LEU A 76 6.86 -6.72 -11.95
CA LEU A 76 5.88 -5.74 -12.41
C LEU A 76 4.99 -5.25 -11.26
N ALA A 77 4.51 -6.16 -10.43
CA ALA A 77 3.73 -5.80 -9.24
C ALA A 77 4.55 -4.96 -8.26
N ALA A 78 5.87 -5.24 -8.09
CA ALA A 78 6.78 -4.44 -7.27
C ALA A 78 6.90 -3.00 -7.77
N VAL A 79 7.08 -2.80 -9.08
CA VAL A 79 7.17 -1.47 -9.70
C VAL A 79 5.89 -0.66 -9.47
N ILE A 80 4.73 -1.26 -9.73
CA ILE A 80 3.44 -0.59 -9.55
C ILE A 80 3.17 -0.30 -8.07
N GLY A 81 3.43 -1.27 -7.19
CA GLY A 81 3.22 -1.13 -5.74
C GLY A 81 4.13 -0.09 -5.10
N SER A 82 5.38 0.03 -5.58
CA SER A 82 6.32 1.05 -5.11
C SER A 82 5.84 2.47 -5.43
N ALA A 83 5.23 2.68 -6.60
CA ALA A 83 4.61 3.96 -6.95
C ALA A 83 3.46 4.29 -5.98
N GLY A 84 2.62 3.30 -5.65
CA GLY A 84 1.55 3.46 -4.66
C GLY A 84 2.05 3.87 -3.28
N PHE A 85 3.01 3.15 -2.72
CA PHE A 85 3.57 3.44 -1.40
C PHE A 85 4.39 4.73 -1.38
N GLY A 86 5.16 4.96 -2.44
CA GLY A 86 5.99 6.15 -2.60
C GLY A 86 5.19 7.45 -2.56
N CYS A 87 3.94 7.43 -3.08
CA CYS A 87 3.02 8.55 -3.00
C CYS A 87 2.31 8.64 -1.65
N CYS A 88 1.65 7.56 -1.25
CA CYS A 88 0.65 7.62 -0.17
C CYS A 88 1.29 7.92 1.18
N ALA A 89 2.41 7.27 1.53
CA ALA A 89 3.00 7.39 2.86
C ALA A 89 3.44 8.83 3.21
N PRO A 90 4.27 9.53 2.39
CA PRO A 90 4.68 10.89 2.70
C PRO A 90 3.52 11.91 2.60
N LEU A 91 2.56 11.69 1.69
CA LEU A 91 1.42 12.60 1.55
C LEU A 91 0.47 12.52 2.74
N LEU A 92 0.15 11.33 3.22
CA LEU A 92 -0.65 11.16 4.43
C LEU A 92 0.04 11.80 5.64
N GLN A 93 1.36 11.62 5.76
CA GLN A 93 2.14 12.23 6.83
C GLN A 93 2.11 13.75 6.77
N SER A 94 2.33 14.34 5.59
CA SER A 94 2.28 15.79 5.40
C SER A 94 0.89 16.36 5.70
N MET A 95 -0.18 15.69 5.26
CA MET A 95 -1.56 16.09 5.56
C MET A 95 -1.87 16.06 7.05
N GLY A 96 -1.43 15.00 7.75
CA GLY A 96 -1.61 14.89 9.19
C GLY A 96 -0.89 15.99 9.97
N LEU A 97 0.36 16.29 9.60
CA LEU A 97 1.13 17.37 10.23
C LEU A 97 0.58 18.77 9.92
N ALA A 98 0.00 18.96 8.72
CA ALA A 98 -0.63 20.22 8.34
C ALA A 98 -1.99 20.47 9.04
N SER A 99 -2.58 19.44 9.64
CA SER A 99 -3.88 19.54 10.33
C SER A 99 -3.78 20.00 11.80
N VAL A 100 -2.57 20.18 12.32
CA VAL A 100 -2.32 20.56 13.71
C VAL A 100 -1.41 21.78 13.79
N ASP A 101 -1.50 22.51 14.93
CA ASP A 101 -0.62 23.64 15.24
C ASP A 101 0.85 23.19 15.35
N ILE A 102 1.77 24.14 15.12
CA ILE A 102 3.20 23.87 15.04
C ILE A 102 3.74 23.21 16.31
N ASP A 103 3.24 23.62 17.47
CA ASP A 103 3.65 23.12 18.80
C ASP A 103 3.17 21.68 19.05
N ARG A 104 2.18 21.20 18.31
CA ARG A 104 1.58 19.86 18.42
C ARG A 104 2.07 18.87 17.37
N ARG A 105 2.90 19.31 16.42
CA ARG A 105 3.38 18.45 15.31
C ARG A 105 4.17 17.24 15.77
N GLY A 106 4.93 17.35 16.87
CA GLY A 106 5.64 16.21 17.46
C GLY A 106 4.68 15.12 17.95
N ALA A 107 3.63 15.50 18.67
CA ALA A 107 2.60 14.57 19.15
C ALA A 107 1.81 13.95 17.97
N ALA A 108 1.46 14.75 16.98
CA ALA A 108 0.79 14.26 15.76
C ALA A 108 1.64 13.25 15.01
N SER A 109 2.92 13.53 14.82
CA SER A 109 3.87 12.60 14.18
C SER A 109 3.93 11.27 14.92
N ASN A 110 4.05 11.30 16.25
CA ASN A 110 4.08 10.10 17.07
C ASN A 110 2.79 9.28 16.95
N THR A 111 1.63 9.92 16.97
CA THR A 111 0.34 9.24 16.76
C THR A 111 0.26 8.58 15.40
N MET A 112 0.78 9.24 14.35
CA MET A 112 0.80 8.67 13.00
C MET A 112 1.73 7.46 12.91
N PHE A 113 2.92 7.50 13.51
CA PHE A 113 3.82 6.34 13.58
C PHE A 113 3.21 5.20 14.37
N THR A 114 2.57 5.46 15.51
CA THR A 114 1.83 4.44 16.27
C THR A 114 0.74 3.78 15.40
N GLY A 115 0.00 4.57 14.62
CA GLY A 115 -0.99 4.04 13.69
C GLY A 115 -0.37 3.17 12.58
N LEU A 116 0.80 3.55 12.08
CA LEU A 116 1.56 2.78 11.09
C LEU A 116 2.06 1.46 11.69
N ASP A 117 2.60 1.49 12.91
CA ASP A 117 3.09 0.30 13.62
C ASP A 117 1.95 -0.68 13.93
N LEU A 118 0.79 -0.16 14.37
CA LEU A 118 -0.42 -0.98 14.54
C LEU A 118 -0.86 -1.62 13.21
N GLY A 119 -0.80 -0.88 12.12
CA GLY A 119 -1.08 -1.41 10.79
C GLY A 119 -0.08 -2.49 10.35
N MET A 120 1.20 -2.34 10.72
CA MET A 120 2.23 -3.35 10.47
C MET A 120 2.06 -4.60 11.33
N LEU A 121 1.51 -4.48 12.52
CA LEU A 121 1.20 -5.61 13.40
C LEU A 121 -0.08 -6.34 12.96
N VAL A 122 -1.17 -5.60 12.79
CA VAL A 122 -2.50 -6.18 12.50
C VAL A 122 -2.59 -6.69 11.06
N GLY A 123 -1.95 -6.00 10.12
CA GLY A 123 -2.04 -6.32 8.69
C GLY A 123 -1.65 -7.76 8.37
N PRO A 124 -0.44 -8.23 8.73
CA PRO A 124 -0.04 -9.61 8.47
C PRO A 124 -0.91 -10.64 9.19
N VAL A 125 -1.29 -10.38 10.44
CA VAL A 125 -2.18 -11.29 11.19
C VAL A 125 -3.53 -11.44 10.49
N ALA A 126 -4.16 -10.34 10.14
CA ALA A 126 -5.43 -10.36 9.42
C ALA A 126 -5.28 -10.98 8.01
N GLY A 127 -4.19 -10.64 7.31
CA GLY A 127 -3.89 -11.21 5.99
C GLY A 127 -3.69 -12.71 6.03
N GLY A 128 -2.94 -13.22 7.01
CA GLY A 128 -2.74 -14.66 7.23
C GLY A 128 -4.05 -15.39 7.52
N ALA A 129 -4.86 -14.85 8.43
CA ALA A 129 -6.17 -15.40 8.74
C ALA A 129 -7.10 -15.47 7.51
N VAL A 130 -7.09 -14.43 6.67
CA VAL A 130 -7.82 -14.42 5.40
C VAL A 130 -7.29 -15.49 4.44
N ALA A 131 -5.97 -15.61 4.30
CA ALA A 131 -5.36 -16.62 3.43
C ALA A 131 -5.70 -18.04 3.88
N GLU A 132 -5.64 -18.33 5.18
CA GLU A 132 -6.00 -19.62 5.75
C GLU A 132 -7.49 -19.92 5.56
N ALA A 133 -8.37 -18.97 5.81
CA ALA A 133 -9.81 -19.13 5.62
C ALA A 133 -10.20 -19.41 4.17
N LEU A 134 -9.46 -18.83 3.20
CA LEU A 134 -9.71 -19.01 1.77
C LEU A 134 -8.95 -20.20 1.16
N ALA A 135 -7.98 -20.78 1.86
CA ALA A 135 -7.18 -21.89 1.37
C ALA A 135 -8.00 -23.12 0.91
N PRO A 136 -9.05 -23.57 1.62
CA PRO A 136 -9.86 -24.69 1.17
C PRO A 136 -10.55 -24.44 -0.18
N ALA A 137 -11.04 -23.21 -0.40
CA ALA A 137 -11.72 -22.83 -1.64
C ALA A 137 -10.75 -22.59 -2.80
N ALA A 138 -9.49 -22.30 -2.48
CA ALA A 138 -8.44 -21.92 -3.44
C ALA A 138 -7.50 -23.07 -3.83
N GLY A 139 -7.76 -24.29 -3.38
CA GLY A 139 -6.92 -25.46 -3.67
C GLY A 139 -5.61 -25.51 -2.87
N GLY A 140 -5.54 -24.82 -1.71
CA GLY A 140 -4.42 -24.82 -0.78
C GLY A 140 -3.96 -23.42 -0.38
N ILE A 141 -2.97 -23.35 0.51
CA ILE A 141 -2.53 -22.10 1.12
C ILE A 141 -1.94 -21.10 0.09
N THR A 142 -1.27 -21.59 -0.94
CA THR A 142 -0.76 -20.73 -2.03
C THR A 142 -1.90 -20.02 -2.77
N GLY A 143 -3.00 -20.75 -3.06
CA GLY A 143 -4.21 -20.14 -3.62
C GLY A 143 -4.88 -19.17 -2.64
N GLY A 144 -4.87 -19.50 -1.34
CA GLY A 144 -5.34 -18.62 -0.27
C GLY A 144 -4.59 -17.29 -0.24
N TYR A 145 -3.25 -17.28 -0.37
CA TYR A 145 -2.48 -16.06 -0.53
C TYR A 145 -2.88 -15.28 -1.79
N GLY A 146 -3.14 -15.97 -2.91
CA GLY A 146 -3.64 -15.33 -4.11
C GLY A 146 -4.93 -14.56 -3.86
N LEU A 147 -5.95 -15.20 -3.29
CA LEU A 147 -7.23 -14.56 -2.97
C LEU A 147 -7.09 -13.46 -1.91
N MET A 148 -6.19 -13.61 -0.94
CA MET A 148 -5.88 -12.58 0.05
C MET A 148 -5.51 -11.25 -0.61
N TRP A 149 -4.72 -11.26 -1.71
CA TRP A 149 -4.36 -10.03 -2.41
C TRP A 149 -5.58 -9.26 -2.90
N LEU A 150 -6.60 -9.94 -3.39
CA LEU A 150 -7.85 -9.31 -3.84
C LEU A 150 -8.63 -8.72 -2.65
N VAL A 151 -8.67 -9.41 -1.51
CA VAL A 151 -9.32 -8.91 -0.29
C VAL A 151 -8.60 -7.65 0.22
N MET A 152 -7.28 -7.56 0.09
CA MET A 152 -6.50 -6.38 0.52
C MET A 152 -6.79 -5.11 -0.31
N ILE A 153 -7.49 -5.21 -1.43
CA ILE A 153 -7.98 -4.05 -2.18
C ILE A 153 -9.04 -3.28 -1.37
N VAL A 154 -9.86 -3.98 -0.59
CA VAL A 154 -10.96 -3.37 0.17
C VAL A 154 -10.46 -2.29 1.16
N PRO A 155 -9.51 -2.58 2.08
CA PRO A 155 -8.97 -1.55 2.97
C PRO A 155 -8.23 -0.43 2.22
N ALA A 156 -7.59 -0.73 1.07
CA ALA A 156 -6.97 0.30 0.24
C ALA A 156 -8.01 1.29 -0.30
N LEU A 157 -9.12 0.80 -0.84
CA LEU A 157 -10.23 1.64 -1.31
C LEU A 157 -10.91 2.39 -0.15
N GLY A 158 -11.02 1.78 1.02
CA GLY A 158 -11.50 2.43 2.24
C GLY A 158 -10.66 3.66 2.62
N THR A 159 -9.34 3.54 2.56
CA THR A 159 -8.42 4.65 2.80
C THR A 159 -8.63 5.78 1.79
N LEU A 160 -8.84 5.45 0.51
CA LEU A 160 -9.14 6.43 -0.53
C LEU A 160 -10.45 7.17 -0.25
N ALA A 161 -11.52 6.45 0.11
CA ALA A 161 -12.81 7.05 0.41
C ALA A 161 -12.72 8.04 1.58
N ILE A 162 -12.01 7.69 2.65
CA ILE A 162 -11.76 8.57 3.81
C ILE A 162 -10.99 9.82 3.39
N ALA A 163 -9.89 9.66 2.64
CA ALA A 163 -9.04 10.76 2.21
C ALA A 163 -9.78 11.73 1.27
N LEU A 164 -10.57 11.21 0.34
CA LEU A 164 -11.40 12.03 -0.55
C LEU A 164 -12.51 12.76 0.23
N GLY A 165 -13.19 12.07 1.14
CA GLY A 165 -14.22 12.67 1.99
C GLY A 165 -13.67 13.83 2.83
N TRP A 166 -12.46 13.69 3.36
CA TRP A 166 -11.80 14.75 4.13
C TRP A 166 -11.42 15.95 3.25
N SER A 167 -10.90 15.68 2.05
CA SER A 167 -10.55 16.75 1.09
C SER A 167 -11.75 17.59 0.63
N LEU A 168 -12.93 16.96 0.50
CA LEU A 168 -14.16 17.64 0.13
C LEU A 168 -14.69 18.53 1.26
N ARG A 169 -14.61 18.07 2.51
CA ARG A 169 -15.00 18.86 3.69
C ARG A 169 -14.12 20.10 3.88
N GLY A 170 -12.81 19.96 3.70
CA GLY A 170 -11.87 21.09 3.79
C GLY A 170 -12.10 22.17 2.72
N ARG A 171 -12.64 21.81 1.54
CA ARG A 171 -13.05 22.80 0.51
C ARG A 171 -14.35 23.51 0.86
N ALA A 172 -15.29 22.84 1.50
CA ALA A 172 -16.57 23.43 1.92
C ALA A 172 -16.38 24.49 3.02
N GLN A 173 -15.39 24.35 3.89
CA GLN A 173 -15.09 25.30 4.97
C GLN A 173 -14.27 26.53 4.50
N ARG A 174 -13.70 26.50 3.29
CA ARG A 174 -12.94 27.62 2.72
C ARG A 174 -13.78 28.51 1.77
N ARG A 175 -15.04 28.19 1.58
CA ARG A 175 -16.04 29.00 0.87
C ARG A 175 -16.99 29.70 1.85
#